data_af191aa7135b6359fe01f4326f74dc37
#
_entry.id   af191aa7135b6359fe01f4326f74dc37
#
_cell.length_a   1.000
_cell.length_b   1.000
_cell.length_c   1.000
_cell.angle_alpha   90.00
_cell.angle_beta   90.00
_cell.angle_gamma   90.00
#
_symmetry.space_group_name_H-M   'P 1'
#
loop_
_entity.id
_entity.type
_entity.pdbx_description
1 polymer ?
#
loop_
_entity_poly.entity_id
_entity_poly.type
_entity_poly.pdbx_seq_one_letter_code
_entity_poly.pdbx_strand_id
1 'polypeptide(L)'
;MNLSMKCFKKLEKIANLTHHEIRKNIVNAIACETSKAIIKDLDNGFFSILVDESRDISMKEQMTLVLRYVNKKGIIIEWFLGIVHVASTTALSLKYAIEYLLCEHNLTLSKLRGQGYNGDSNMQGDINGLKTLILKENKSAFYVHCFAHQLQLTLVAVAKNNINIADFFLCG
;
A
#
# COMPACT_ATOMS: atom_id res chain seq x y z
N MET A 1 -24.81 -13.35 7.33
CA MET A 1 -24.53 -12.91 5.94
C MET A 1 -24.40 -11.39 5.96
N ASN A 2 -23.16 -10.90 5.85
CA ASN A 2 -22.74 -9.56 6.25
C ASN A 2 -23.34 -8.47 5.35
N LEU A 3 -23.71 -7.30 5.93
CA LEU A 3 -24.26 -6.12 5.21
C LEU A 3 -23.36 -5.71 4.03
N SER A 4 -22.06 -5.84 4.19
CA SER A 4 -21.04 -5.60 3.17
C SER A 4 -21.26 -6.44 1.91
N MET A 5 -21.51 -7.73 2.04
CA MET A 5 -21.68 -8.64 0.89
C MET A 5 -23.00 -8.40 0.12
N LYS A 6 -24.06 -7.95 0.81
CA LYS A 6 -25.30 -7.53 0.15
C LYS A 6 -25.14 -6.22 -0.62
N CYS A 7 -24.33 -5.29 -0.09
CA CYS A 7 -24.02 -4.04 -0.75
C CYS A 7 -23.20 -4.28 -2.04
N PHE A 8 -22.17 -5.14 -2.00
CA PHE A 8 -21.37 -5.52 -3.16
C PHE A 8 -22.21 -6.15 -4.29
N LYS A 9 -23.06 -7.13 -3.97
CA LYS A 9 -23.94 -7.76 -4.97
C LYS A 9 -24.94 -6.78 -5.61
N LYS A 10 -25.41 -5.79 -4.85
CA LYS A 10 -26.30 -4.74 -5.38
C LYS A 10 -25.53 -3.78 -6.29
N LEU A 11 -24.28 -3.48 -5.99
CA LEU A 11 -23.39 -2.65 -6.80
C LEU A 11 -23.01 -3.33 -8.12
N GLU A 12 -22.69 -4.63 -8.13
CA GLU A 12 -22.46 -5.41 -9.36
C GLU A 12 -23.67 -5.35 -10.29
N LYS A 13 -24.88 -5.46 -9.74
CA LYS A 13 -26.11 -5.42 -10.54
C LYS A 13 -26.36 -4.04 -11.15
N ILE A 14 -26.08 -2.96 -10.43
CA ILE A 14 -26.16 -1.58 -10.93
C ILE A 14 -25.06 -1.32 -11.96
N ALA A 15 -23.84 -1.80 -11.72
CA ALA A 15 -22.71 -1.61 -12.62
C ALA A 15 -22.93 -2.24 -14.02
N ASN A 16 -23.68 -3.33 -14.11
CA ASN A 16 -23.98 -3.99 -15.38
C ASN A 16 -25.10 -3.31 -16.19
N LEU A 17 -25.88 -2.42 -15.56
CA LEU A 17 -27.05 -1.80 -16.18
C LEU A 17 -26.85 -0.34 -16.58
N THR A 18 -25.72 0.29 -16.20
CA THR A 18 -25.50 1.73 -16.36
C THR A 18 -24.42 2.06 -17.38
N HIS A 19 -24.53 3.25 -17.99
CA HIS A 19 -23.52 3.79 -18.88
C HIS A 19 -22.15 3.91 -18.19
N HIS A 20 -21.04 3.77 -18.94
CA HIS A 20 -19.67 3.74 -18.42
C HIS A 20 -19.33 4.91 -17.47
N GLU A 21 -19.75 6.14 -17.82
CA GLU A 21 -19.51 7.33 -16.99
C GLU A 21 -20.27 7.27 -15.65
N ILE A 22 -21.51 6.76 -15.66
CA ILE A 22 -22.29 6.61 -14.42
C ILE A 22 -21.64 5.58 -13.51
N ARG A 23 -21.16 4.46 -14.06
CA ARG A 23 -20.42 3.45 -13.29
C ARG A 23 -19.18 4.03 -12.65
N LYS A 24 -18.38 4.79 -13.41
CA LYS A 24 -17.17 5.47 -12.94
C LYS A 24 -17.49 6.44 -11.79
N ASN A 25 -18.53 7.25 -11.93
CA ASN A 25 -18.94 8.20 -10.91
C ASN A 25 -19.43 7.51 -9.62
N ILE A 26 -20.15 6.40 -9.75
CA ILE A 26 -20.58 5.58 -8.59
C ILE A 26 -19.35 4.99 -7.88
N VAL A 27 -18.42 4.40 -8.61
CA VAL A 27 -17.19 3.83 -8.04
C VAL A 27 -16.37 4.91 -7.34
N ASN A 28 -16.19 6.08 -7.96
CA ASN A 28 -15.47 7.19 -7.36
C ASN A 28 -16.15 7.72 -6.08
N ALA A 29 -17.48 7.83 -6.09
CA ALA A 29 -18.23 8.24 -4.89
C ALA A 29 -18.07 7.23 -3.74
N ILE A 30 -18.12 5.93 -4.05
CA ILE A 30 -17.91 4.87 -3.05
C ILE A 30 -16.48 4.91 -2.51
N ALA A 31 -15.48 5.06 -3.38
CA ALA A 31 -14.08 5.16 -2.96
C ALA A 31 -13.86 6.37 -2.03
N CYS A 32 -14.43 7.52 -2.39
CA CYS A 32 -14.35 8.74 -1.58
C CYS A 32 -15.00 8.54 -0.20
N GLU A 33 -16.20 7.98 -0.12
CA GLU A 33 -16.90 7.75 1.15
C GLU A 33 -16.19 6.68 1.99
N THR A 34 -15.61 5.66 1.35
CA THR A 34 -14.80 4.64 2.04
C THR A 34 -13.56 5.28 2.66
N SER A 35 -12.82 6.09 1.92
CA SER A 35 -11.65 6.80 2.44
C SER A 35 -12.01 7.72 3.60
N LYS A 36 -13.12 8.48 3.51
CA LYS A 36 -13.60 9.30 4.62
C LYS A 36 -13.93 8.48 5.87
N ALA A 37 -14.54 7.30 5.69
CA ALA A 37 -14.85 6.41 6.82
C ALA A 37 -13.58 5.87 7.50
N ILE A 38 -12.55 5.53 6.71
CA ILE A 38 -11.24 5.08 7.21
C ILE A 38 -10.59 6.21 8.04
N ILE A 39 -10.50 7.41 7.49
CA ILE A 39 -9.89 8.56 8.16
C ILE A 39 -10.64 8.92 9.44
N LYS A 40 -11.97 8.82 9.42
CA LYS A 40 -12.80 9.02 10.61
C LYS A 40 -12.56 7.96 11.69
N ASP A 41 -12.36 6.69 11.29
CA ASP A 41 -12.06 5.59 12.23
C ASP A 41 -10.66 5.74 12.84
N LEU A 42 -9.69 6.20 12.07
CA LEU A 42 -8.35 6.56 12.54
C LEU A 42 -8.36 7.69 13.57
N ASP A 43 -9.33 8.61 13.48
CA ASP A 43 -9.62 9.68 14.47
C ASP A 43 -8.36 10.49 14.86
N ASN A 44 -7.58 10.90 13.86
CA ASN A 44 -6.31 11.61 14.06
C ASN A 44 -5.29 10.86 14.94
N GLY A 45 -5.45 9.55 15.07
CA GLY A 45 -4.56 8.66 15.83
C GLY A 45 -3.20 8.44 15.14
N PHE A 46 -2.38 7.62 15.76
CA PHE A 46 -1.14 7.16 15.18
C PHE A 46 -1.39 6.03 14.19
N PHE A 47 -0.57 5.98 13.14
CA PHE A 47 -0.65 4.95 12.11
C PHE A 47 0.73 4.52 11.63
N SER A 48 0.75 3.42 10.93
CA SER A 48 1.89 2.93 10.15
C SER A 48 1.49 2.85 8.68
N ILE A 49 2.46 2.89 7.80
CA ILE A 49 2.26 2.68 6.36
C ILE A 49 2.92 1.39 5.92
N LEU A 50 2.27 0.70 4.98
CA LEU A 50 2.87 -0.37 4.20
C LEU A 50 2.91 0.12 2.76
N VAL A 51 4.09 0.02 2.15
CA VAL A 51 4.35 0.51 0.79
C VAL A 51 4.83 -0.65 -0.06
N ASP A 52 4.28 -0.77 -1.25
CA ASP A 52 4.71 -1.73 -2.25
C ASP A 52 4.81 -1.06 -3.61
N GLU A 53 5.86 -1.39 -4.36
CA GLU A 53 6.09 -0.90 -5.72
C GLU A 53 5.76 -2.00 -6.72
N SER A 54 5.12 -1.64 -7.80
CA SER A 54 4.82 -2.54 -8.90
C SER A 54 4.86 -1.79 -10.23
N ARG A 55 4.99 -2.56 -11.32
CA ARG A 55 4.81 -2.04 -12.67
C ARG A 55 3.46 -2.46 -13.20
N ASP A 56 2.76 -1.54 -13.85
CA ASP A 56 1.54 -1.89 -14.58
C ASP A 56 1.87 -2.57 -15.93
N ILE A 57 0.84 -3.03 -16.62
CA ILE A 57 0.98 -3.65 -17.95
C ILE A 57 1.63 -2.70 -18.97
N SER A 58 1.49 -1.39 -18.79
CA SER A 58 2.11 -0.36 -19.64
C SER A 58 3.53 0.00 -19.20
N MET A 59 4.14 -0.77 -18.32
CA MET A 59 5.48 -0.58 -17.75
C MET A 59 5.65 0.74 -16.96
N LYS A 60 4.55 1.29 -16.47
CA LYS A 60 4.59 2.47 -15.60
C LYS A 60 4.76 2.04 -14.15
N GLU A 61 5.67 2.70 -13.46
CA GLU A 61 5.90 2.47 -12.05
C GLU A 61 4.71 2.98 -11.23
N GLN A 62 4.25 2.15 -10.30
CA GLN A 62 3.15 2.44 -9.39
C GLN A 62 3.59 2.17 -7.97
N MET A 63 3.11 2.99 -7.06
CA MET A 63 3.28 2.79 -5.62
C MET A 63 1.92 2.62 -4.97
N THR A 64 1.77 1.54 -4.22
CA THR A 64 0.59 1.26 -3.40
C THR A 64 0.86 1.67 -1.96
N LEU A 65 -0.11 2.32 -1.32
CA LEU A 65 -0.05 2.70 0.08
C LEU A 65 -1.20 2.08 0.86
N VAL A 66 -0.87 1.39 1.95
CA VAL A 66 -1.81 0.81 2.91
C VAL A 66 -1.58 1.48 4.27
N LEU A 67 -2.65 1.89 4.93
CA LEU A 67 -2.62 2.35 6.32
C LEU A 67 -2.81 1.16 7.26
N ARG A 68 -2.03 1.12 8.33
CA ARG A 68 -2.20 0.17 9.44
C ARG A 68 -2.29 0.95 10.75
N TYR A 69 -3.36 0.74 11.51
CA TYR A 69 -3.59 1.42 12.78
C TYR A 69 -4.40 0.55 13.75
N VAL A 70 -4.47 0.97 14.99
CA VAL A 70 -5.31 0.34 16.01
C VAL A 70 -6.53 1.23 16.23
N ASN A 71 -7.72 0.68 16.03
CA ASN A 71 -8.96 1.40 16.23
C ASN A 71 -9.32 1.56 17.73
N LYS A 72 -10.40 2.29 18.04
CA LYS A 72 -10.88 2.52 19.42
C LYS A 72 -11.25 1.24 20.18
N LYS A 73 -11.42 0.11 19.49
CA LYS A 73 -11.71 -1.20 20.08
C LYS A 73 -10.44 -2.02 20.36
N GLY A 74 -9.25 -1.47 20.09
CA GLY A 74 -7.98 -2.18 20.21
C GLY A 74 -7.71 -3.18 19.09
N ILE A 75 -8.46 -3.11 17.99
CA ILE A 75 -8.30 -4.03 16.84
C ILE A 75 -7.35 -3.40 15.83
N ILE A 76 -6.40 -4.21 15.34
CA ILE A 76 -5.51 -3.81 14.24
C ILE A 76 -6.32 -3.80 12.96
N ILE A 77 -6.25 -2.68 12.27
CA ILE A 77 -6.94 -2.43 11.00
C ILE A 77 -5.91 -2.14 9.93
N GLU A 78 -6.07 -2.74 8.77
CA GLU A 78 -5.31 -2.44 7.56
C GLU A 78 -6.27 -2.02 6.45
N TRP A 79 -6.02 -0.85 5.86
CA TRP A 79 -6.82 -0.30 4.79
C TRP A 79 -5.96 0.17 3.63
N PHE A 80 -6.32 -0.27 2.43
CA PHE A 80 -5.78 0.31 1.22
C PHE A 80 -6.17 1.78 1.11
N LEU A 81 -5.17 2.67 1.02
CA LEU A 81 -5.39 4.11 0.90
C LEU A 81 -5.42 4.57 -0.56
N GLY A 82 -4.48 4.10 -1.38
CA GLY A 82 -4.43 4.49 -2.77
C GLY A 82 -3.27 3.87 -3.54
N ILE A 83 -3.33 4.07 -4.85
CA ILE A 83 -2.24 3.82 -5.81
C ILE A 83 -1.89 5.13 -6.48
N VAL A 84 -0.61 5.40 -6.65
CA VAL A 84 -0.11 6.56 -7.39
C VAL A 84 0.95 6.13 -8.39
N HIS A 85 0.91 6.72 -9.59
CA HIS A 85 1.99 6.59 -10.55
C HIS A 85 3.18 7.42 -10.08
N VAL A 86 4.37 6.83 -10.09
CA VAL A 86 5.62 7.49 -9.75
C VAL A 86 6.49 7.62 -10.99
N ALA A 87 7.09 8.79 -11.17
CA ALA A 87 7.94 9.04 -12.33
C ALA A 87 9.26 8.27 -12.27
N SER A 88 9.69 7.92 -11.06
CA SER A 88 10.87 7.09 -10.81
C SER A 88 10.76 6.42 -9.45
N THR A 89 11.48 5.32 -9.27
CA THR A 89 11.56 4.56 -8.00
C THR A 89 12.68 5.07 -7.08
N THR A 90 13.14 6.31 -7.26
CA THR A 90 14.09 6.91 -6.31
C THR A 90 13.43 7.13 -4.96
N ALA A 91 14.17 6.99 -3.88
CA ALA A 91 13.68 7.19 -2.52
C ALA A 91 12.98 8.56 -2.32
N LEU A 92 13.49 9.60 -2.97
CA LEU A 92 12.91 10.94 -2.89
C LEU A 92 11.56 11.03 -3.63
N SER A 93 11.46 10.42 -4.83
CA SER A 93 10.20 10.37 -5.59
C SER A 93 9.12 9.60 -4.83
N LEU A 94 9.49 8.48 -4.22
CA LEU A 94 8.58 7.68 -3.39
C LEU A 94 8.13 8.43 -2.14
N LYS A 95 9.05 9.13 -1.48
CA LYS A 95 8.71 9.98 -0.33
C LYS A 95 7.67 11.05 -0.70
N TYR A 96 7.88 11.77 -1.81
CA TYR A 96 6.91 12.77 -2.27
C TYR A 96 5.55 12.14 -2.61
N ALA A 97 5.53 10.95 -3.21
CA ALA A 97 4.30 10.25 -3.51
C ALA A 97 3.55 9.83 -2.24
N ILE A 98 4.26 9.39 -1.19
CA ILE A 98 3.68 9.10 0.13
C ILE A 98 3.09 10.38 0.74
N GLU A 99 3.85 11.46 0.78
CA GLU A 99 3.40 12.75 1.34
C GLU A 99 2.19 13.30 0.59
N TYR A 100 2.18 13.18 -0.74
CA TYR A 100 1.03 13.55 -1.57
C TYR A 100 -0.22 12.78 -1.17
N LEU A 101 -0.17 11.43 -1.11
CA LEU A 101 -1.31 10.61 -0.71
C LEU A 101 -1.77 10.89 0.73
N LEU A 102 -0.85 11.07 1.66
CA LEU A 102 -1.19 11.42 3.03
C LEU A 102 -1.88 12.79 3.10
N CYS A 103 -1.39 13.77 2.35
CA CYS A 103 -1.95 15.13 2.30
C CYS A 103 -3.38 15.14 1.74
N GLU A 104 -3.68 14.35 0.69
CA GLU A 104 -5.03 14.21 0.14
C GLU A 104 -6.06 13.75 1.20
N HIS A 105 -5.59 13.04 2.22
CA HIS A 105 -6.41 12.54 3.32
C HIS A 105 -6.23 13.30 4.64
N ASN A 106 -5.60 14.49 4.61
CA ASN A 106 -5.28 15.29 5.79
C ASN A 106 -4.44 14.55 6.85
N LEU A 107 -3.62 13.60 6.41
CA LEU A 107 -2.66 12.89 7.26
C LEU A 107 -1.27 13.51 7.13
N THR A 108 -0.45 13.35 8.16
CA THR A 108 0.91 13.90 8.19
C THR A 108 1.92 12.86 8.69
N LEU A 109 3.16 12.97 8.25
CA LEU A 109 4.26 12.11 8.71
C LEU A 109 4.50 12.21 10.22
N SER A 110 4.10 13.30 10.89
CA SER A 110 4.26 13.44 12.35
C SER A 110 3.49 12.41 13.16
N LYS A 111 2.39 11.87 12.61
CA LYS A 111 1.57 10.80 13.22
C LYS A 111 2.03 9.40 12.84
N LEU A 112 2.97 9.28 11.94
CA LEU A 112 3.53 7.99 11.51
C LEU A 112 4.35 7.35 12.64
N ARG A 113 4.15 6.05 12.89
CA ARG A 113 4.88 5.28 13.90
C ARG A 113 5.59 4.07 13.32
N GLY A 114 5.23 3.65 12.12
CA GLY A 114 5.86 2.53 11.44
C GLY A 114 5.85 2.70 9.93
N GLN A 115 6.85 2.17 9.29
CA GLN A 115 6.97 2.13 7.83
C GLN A 115 7.44 0.73 7.43
N GLY A 116 6.64 0.03 6.62
CA GLY A 116 6.89 -1.34 6.20
C GLY A 116 6.95 -1.45 4.68
N TYR A 117 8.03 -2.03 4.15
CA TYR A 117 8.24 -2.26 2.72
C TYR A 117 9.37 -3.26 2.46
N ASN A 118 9.66 -3.53 1.21
CA ASN A 118 10.69 -4.46 0.80
C ASN A 118 12.10 -3.99 1.20
N GLY A 119 13.10 -4.84 0.93
CA GLY A 119 14.50 -4.61 1.29
C GLY A 119 15.34 -3.98 0.18
N ASP A 120 14.75 -3.39 -0.85
CA ASP A 120 15.51 -2.79 -1.94
C ASP A 120 16.31 -1.57 -1.49
N SER A 121 17.39 -1.28 -2.19
CA SER A 121 18.34 -0.23 -1.78
C SER A 121 17.74 1.17 -1.76
N ASN A 122 16.78 1.47 -2.65
CA ASN A 122 16.01 2.70 -2.67
C ASN A 122 15.06 2.81 -1.47
N MET A 123 14.63 1.68 -0.91
CA MET A 123 13.74 1.60 0.24
C MET A 123 14.49 1.64 1.57
N GLN A 124 15.44 0.71 1.79
CA GLN A 124 16.07 0.53 3.09
C GLN A 124 17.48 1.14 3.24
N GLY A 125 18.02 1.76 2.18
CA GLY A 125 19.40 2.31 2.20
C GLY A 125 19.67 3.23 3.39
N ASP A 126 20.79 3.04 4.07
CA ASP A 126 21.11 3.71 5.34
C ASP A 126 21.44 5.20 5.17
N ILE A 127 21.82 5.65 3.99
CA ILE A 127 22.21 7.05 3.74
C ILE A 127 21.04 7.84 3.13
N ASN A 128 20.47 7.35 2.02
CA ASN A 128 19.46 8.04 1.21
C ASN A 128 18.27 7.16 0.84
N GLY A 129 18.06 6.02 1.48
CA GLY A 129 16.88 5.19 1.28
C GLY A 129 15.63 5.86 1.85
N LEU A 130 14.47 5.46 1.38
CA LEU A 130 13.17 5.97 1.83
C LEU A 130 13.03 5.93 3.35
N LYS A 131 13.43 4.79 3.97
CA LYS A 131 13.51 4.60 5.42
C LYS A 131 14.20 5.79 6.11
N THR A 132 15.38 6.11 5.61
CA THR A 132 16.23 7.15 6.20
C THR A 132 15.67 8.55 5.98
N LEU A 133 15.09 8.81 4.81
CA LEU A 133 14.45 10.11 4.52
C LEU A 133 13.27 10.37 5.46
N ILE A 134 12.43 9.36 5.70
CA ILE A 134 11.30 9.47 6.63
C ILE A 134 11.79 9.61 8.08
N LEU A 135 12.79 8.82 8.50
CA LEU A 135 13.35 8.88 9.86
C LEU A 135 14.04 10.23 10.16
N LYS A 136 14.59 10.93 9.16
CA LYS A 136 15.15 12.27 9.34
C LYS A 136 14.08 13.28 9.77
N GLU A 137 12.84 13.13 9.32
CA GLU A 137 11.71 14.00 9.66
C GLU A 137 10.95 13.51 10.90
N ASN A 138 10.75 12.20 11.01
CA ASN A 138 10.05 11.59 12.13
C ASN A 138 10.81 10.37 12.67
N LYS A 139 11.58 10.57 13.73
CA LYS A 139 12.38 9.52 14.38
C LYS A 139 11.53 8.38 14.98
N SER A 140 10.23 8.59 15.15
CA SER A 140 9.31 7.58 15.69
C SER A 140 8.71 6.66 14.62
N ALA A 141 9.00 6.88 13.34
CA ALA A 141 8.51 6.06 12.23
C ALA A 141 9.44 4.84 12.02
N PHE A 142 9.38 3.86 12.88
CA PHE A 142 10.26 2.69 12.84
C PHE A 142 10.07 1.86 11.56
N TYR A 143 11.17 1.49 10.92
CA TYR A 143 11.15 0.65 9.73
C TYR A 143 11.03 -0.84 10.10
N VAL A 144 10.17 -1.53 9.37
CA VAL A 144 10.04 -2.99 9.40
C VAL A 144 10.16 -3.53 7.98
N HIS A 145 11.07 -4.48 7.78
CA HIS A 145 11.16 -5.19 6.50
C HIS A 145 9.94 -6.11 6.33
N CYS A 146 9.29 -6.03 5.19
CA CYS A 146 8.09 -6.84 4.88
C CYS A 146 8.39 -8.34 5.00
N PHE A 147 7.71 -9.02 5.94
CA PHE A 147 7.90 -10.45 6.17
C PHE A 147 7.48 -11.32 4.98
N ALA A 148 6.43 -10.92 4.24
CA ALA A 148 6.02 -11.62 3.04
C ALA A 148 7.12 -11.58 1.97
N HIS A 149 7.79 -10.44 1.81
CA HIS A 149 8.92 -10.31 0.90
C HIS A 149 10.13 -11.14 1.36
N GLN A 150 10.46 -11.15 2.66
CA GLN A 150 11.51 -12.00 3.21
C GLN A 150 11.22 -13.49 2.98
N LEU A 151 9.97 -13.92 3.20
CA LEU A 151 9.55 -15.29 2.91
C LEU A 151 9.72 -15.63 1.43
N GLN A 152 9.28 -14.74 0.53
CA GLN A 152 9.45 -14.90 -0.92
C GLN A 152 10.93 -15.06 -1.29
N LEU A 153 11.81 -14.19 -0.79
CA LEU A 153 13.26 -14.30 -1.03
C LEU A 153 13.83 -15.63 -0.54
N THR A 154 13.39 -16.10 0.62
CA THR A 154 13.81 -17.39 1.19
C THR A 154 13.35 -18.54 0.30
N LEU A 155 12.10 -18.55 -0.14
CA LEU A 155 11.55 -19.58 -1.04
C LEU A 155 12.29 -19.59 -2.37
N VAL A 156 12.56 -18.42 -2.96
CA VAL A 156 13.34 -18.30 -4.20
C VAL A 156 14.77 -18.82 -4.02
N ALA A 157 15.42 -18.51 -2.89
CA ALA A 157 16.76 -19.00 -2.60
C ALA A 157 16.78 -20.53 -2.46
N VAL A 158 15.80 -21.12 -1.76
CA VAL A 158 15.68 -22.57 -1.62
C VAL A 158 15.39 -23.21 -2.98
N ALA A 159 14.50 -22.64 -3.78
CA ALA A 159 14.15 -23.14 -5.10
C ALA A 159 15.37 -23.14 -6.05
N LYS A 160 16.15 -22.07 -6.08
CA LYS A 160 17.37 -21.96 -6.89
C LYS A 160 18.46 -22.97 -6.51
N ASN A 161 18.50 -23.37 -5.25
CA ASN A 161 19.47 -24.37 -4.77
C ASN A 161 19.02 -25.82 -4.99
N ASN A 162 17.79 -26.04 -5.48
CA ASN A 162 17.26 -27.36 -5.78
C ASN A 162 17.12 -27.53 -7.31
N ILE A 163 17.98 -28.37 -7.89
CA ILE A 163 18.06 -28.60 -9.35
C ILE A 163 16.68 -28.94 -9.96
N ASN A 164 15.90 -29.80 -9.30
CA ASN A 164 14.60 -30.24 -9.80
C ASN A 164 13.55 -29.12 -9.82
N ILE A 165 13.68 -28.13 -8.92
CA ILE A 165 12.77 -26.98 -8.81
C ILE A 165 13.24 -25.86 -9.76
N ALA A 166 14.55 -25.67 -9.90
CA ALA A 166 15.12 -24.68 -10.81
C ALA A 166 14.71 -24.96 -12.26
N ASP A 167 14.76 -26.23 -12.69
CA ASP A 167 14.34 -26.65 -14.03
C ASP A 167 12.86 -26.39 -14.28
N PHE A 168 11.99 -26.57 -13.26
CA PHE A 168 10.57 -26.26 -13.39
C PHE A 168 10.29 -24.78 -13.67
N PHE A 169 11.04 -23.86 -13.06
CA PHE A 169 10.89 -22.41 -13.27
C PHE A 169 11.59 -21.88 -14.54
N LEU A 170 12.50 -22.66 -15.15
CA LEU A 170 13.19 -22.29 -16.39
C LEU A 170 12.43 -22.75 -17.64
N CYS A 171 11.47 -23.66 -17.52
CA CYS A 171 10.67 -24.20 -18.62
C CYS A 171 9.32 -23.46 -18.84
N GLY A 172 9.02 -22.38 -18.14
CA GLY A 172 7.85 -21.52 -18.28
C GLY A 172 8.24 -20.12 -18.65
#